data_4a00a722131fdff3ac956965cb9d2472
#
_entry.id   4a00a722131fdff3ac956965cb9d2472
#
_cell.length_a   1.000
_cell.length_b   1.000
_cell.length_c   1.000
_cell.angle_alpha   90.00
_cell.angle_beta   90.00
_cell.angle_gamma   90.00
#
_symmetry.space_group_name_H-M   'P 1'
#
loop_
_entity.id
_entity.type
_entity.pdbx_description
1 polymer ?
#
loop_
_entity_poly.entity_id
_entity_poly.type
_entity_poly.pdbx_seq_one_letter_code
_entity_poly.pdbx_strand_id
1 'polypeptide(L)'
;PWVKYGWEMVLITHEILKRNEPLNHLTKNLFLENYEENCSKLLLKYSWNSTELQRCLDDARTYQIENDFKKWISLHRPFNEVINFIKYAKNKGYKIGVISTKGKAFTSKILSNYNIFPELVFGYESGAKVDIIANLSLNYNIRGFVEDRRKTLSNILQNTKTKFINCYLAEWGYLKNTDKINLPQKIRLLKIKNLEDLVAN
;
A
#
# COMPACT_ATOMS: atom_id res chain seq x y z
N PRO A 1 9.96 5.25 -1.57
CA PRO A 1 9.51 3.86 -1.84
C PRO A 1 10.37 2.79 -1.15
N TRP A 2 10.88 3.06 0.08
CA TRP A 2 11.62 2.10 0.90
C TRP A 2 10.71 1.43 1.93
N VAL A 3 9.89 2.22 2.65
CA VAL A 3 8.95 1.72 3.66
C VAL A 3 8.01 0.68 3.06
N LYS A 4 7.98 -0.53 3.64
CA LYS A 4 7.16 -1.65 3.17
C LYS A 4 5.95 -1.89 4.07
N TYR A 5 6.14 -1.72 5.36
CA TYR A 5 5.15 -2.01 6.40
C TYR A 5 4.94 -0.81 7.31
N GLY A 6 3.76 -0.73 7.92
CA GLY A 6 3.43 0.37 8.82
C GLY A 6 4.40 0.50 10.01
N TRP A 7 4.79 -0.61 10.61
CA TRP A 7 5.69 -0.63 11.76
C TRP A 7 7.05 0.03 11.50
N GLU A 8 7.56 -0.01 10.27
CA GLU A 8 8.81 0.65 9.88
C GLU A 8 8.74 2.16 10.05
N MET A 9 7.55 2.75 9.91
CA MET A 9 7.34 4.19 10.13
C MET A 9 7.62 4.58 11.58
N VAL A 10 7.22 3.73 12.56
CA VAL A 10 7.48 3.97 13.99
C VAL A 10 8.98 3.99 14.25
N LEU A 11 9.68 3.00 13.72
CA LEU A 11 11.12 2.85 13.86
C LEU A 11 11.88 4.05 13.30
N ILE A 12 11.55 4.46 12.08
CA ILE A 12 12.17 5.62 11.42
C ILE A 12 11.87 6.91 12.17
N THR A 13 10.62 7.10 12.61
CA THR A 13 10.22 8.30 13.37
C THR A 13 10.99 8.39 14.67
N HIS A 14 11.14 7.27 15.40
CA HIS A 14 11.95 7.23 16.61
C HIS A 14 13.39 7.65 16.36
N GLU A 15 14.04 7.13 15.31
CA GLU A 15 15.42 7.49 14.97
C GLU A 15 15.55 8.97 14.56
N ILE A 16 14.57 9.53 13.85
CA ILE A 16 14.57 10.95 13.51
C ILE A 16 14.43 11.82 14.76
N LEU A 17 13.50 11.49 15.66
CA LEU A 17 13.24 12.27 16.88
C LEU A 17 14.40 12.18 17.89
N LYS A 18 15.09 11.04 17.95
CA LYS A 18 16.23 10.84 18.83
C LYS A 18 17.47 11.65 18.43
N ARG A 19 17.60 11.95 17.17
CA ARG A 19 18.65 12.82 16.64
C ARG A 19 18.18 14.25 16.77
N ASN A 20 18.77 15.02 17.69
CA ASN A 20 18.49 16.46 17.85
C ASN A 20 18.85 17.29 16.61
N GLU A 21 19.39 16.67 15.57
CA GLU A 21 19.72 17.26 14.29
C GLU A 21 18.96 16.60 13.15
N PRO A 22 18.54 17.37 12.13
CA PRO A 22 17.97 16.79 10.91
C PRO A 22 18.96 15.82 10.27
N LEU A 23 18.46 14.67 9.81
CA LEU A 23 19.26 13.74 9.01
C LEU A 23 19.83 14.50 7.81
N ASN A 24 21.16 14.72 7.79
CA ASN A 24 21.80 15.27 6.60
C ASN A 24 21.66 14.33 5.40
N HIS A 25 21.85 14.83 4.20
CA HIS A 25 21.64 14.06 2.97
C HIS A 25 22.48 12.78 2.91
N LEU A 26 23.73 12.83 3.39
CA LEU A 26 24.65 11.69 3.38
C LEU A 26 24.16 10.58 4.32
N THR A 27 23.80 10.91 5.54
CA THR A 27 23.30 9.93 6.53
C THR A 27 21.99 9.29 6.08
N LYS A 28 21.10 10.10 5.45
CA LYS A 28 19.85 9.59 4.88
C LYS A 28 20.12 8.61 3.74
N ASN A 29 21.02 8.93 2.82
CA ASN A 29 21.32 8.08 1.69
C ASN A 29 21.95 6.75 2.13
N LEU A 30 22.91 6.77 3.05
CA LEU A 30 23.50 5.57 3.63
C LEU A 30 22.47 4.68 4.32
N PHE A 31 21.52 5.26 5.03
CA PHE A 31 20.43 4.50 5.64
C PHE A 31 19.53 3.84 4.58
N LEU A 32 19.22 4.56 3.51
CA LEU A 32 18.31 4.09 2.46
C LEU A 32 18.95 3.05 1.53
N GLU A 33 20.27 3.10 1.31
CA GLU A 33 20.99 2.12 0.51
C GLU A 33 20.89 0.70 1.09
N ASN A 34 21.00 0.58 2.41
CA ASN A 34 20.90 -0.68 3.15
C ASN A 34 19.65 -0.73 4.04
N TYR A 35 18.52 -0.25 3.51
CA TYR A 35 17.32 0.01 4.27
C TYR A 35 16.83 -1.16 5.14
N GLU A 36 16.72 -2.37 4.56
CA GLU A 36 16.21 -3.55 5.27
C GLU A 36 17.15 -3.99 6.38
N GLU A 37 18.45 -3.98 6.11
CA GLU A 37 19.48 -4.33 7.09
C GLU A 37 19.51 -3.31 8.23
N ASN A 38 19.42 -2.02 7.90
CA ASN A 38 19.40 -0.96 8.90
C ASN A 38 18.14 -1.01 9.79
N CYS A 39 16.97 -1.32 9.21
CA CYS A 39 15.77 -1.57 10.02
C CYS A 39 15.95 -2.77 10.95
N SER A 40 16.55 -3.86 10.49
CA SER A 40 16.84 -5.05 11.30
C SER A 40 17.82 -4.74 12.45
N LYS A 41 18.87 -3.98 12.16
CA LYS A 41 19.83 -3.52 13.18
C LYS A 41 19.17 -2.66 14.26
N LEU A 42 18.24 -1.78 13.87
CA LEU A 42 17.51 -0.95 14.82
C LEU A 42 16.55 -1.76 15.69
N LEU A 43 15.84 -2.75 15.15
CA LEU A 43 15.02 -3.66 15.93
C LEU A 43 15.84 -4.37 16.99
N LEU A 44 16.99 -4.91 16.61
CA LEU A 44 17.91 -5.57 17.56
C LEU A 44 18.43 -4.59 18.63
N LYS A 45 18.87 -3.40 18.21
CA LYS A 45 19.41 -2.37 19.10
C LYS A 45 18.44 -1.97 20.22
N TYR A 46 17.14 -1.89 19.90
CA TYR A 46 16.11 -1.48 20.85
C TYR A 46 15.36 -2.66 21.48
N SER A 47 15.70 -3.89 21.12
CA SER A 47 14.99 -5.10 21.53
C SER A 47 13.49 -5.03 21.20
N TRP A 48 13.17 -4.43 20.04
CA TRP A 48 11.80 -4.28 19.56
C TRP A 48 11.46 -5.35 18.51
N ASN A 49 10.17 -5.64 18.39
CA ASN A 49 9.66 -6.47 17.31
C ASN A 49 8.61 -5.73 16.45
N SER A 50 8.42 -6.20 15.23
CA SER A 50 7.53 -5.57 14.26
C SER A 50 6.06 -5.55 14.68
N THR A 51 5.62 -6.55 15.46
CA THR A 51 4.23 -6.64 15.93
C THR A 51 3.92 -5.56 16.94
N GLU A 52 4.82 -5.34 17.91
CA GLU A 52 4.68 -4.26 18.90
C GLU A 52 4.70 -2.89 18.26
N LEU A 53 5.62 -2.66 17.32
CA LEU A 53 5.68 -1.39 16.59
C LEU A 53 4.44 -1.15 15.73
N GLN A 54 3.89 -2.22 15.12
CA GLN A 54 2.63 -2.10 14.38
C GLN A 54 1.47 -1.73 15.30
N ARG A 55 1.39 -2.35 16.48
CA ARG A 55 0.39 -2.01 17.50
C ARG A 55 0.53 -0.56 17.94
N CYS A 56 1.73 -0.11 18.26
CA CYS A 56 2.00 1.28 18.62
C CYS A 56 1.52 2.28 17.54
N LEU A 57 1.74 1.96 16.27
CA LEU A 57 1.23 2.78 15.16
C LEU A 57 -0.31 2.81 15.11
N ASP A 58 -0.93 1.66 15.32
CA ASP A 58 -2.40 1.55 15.24
C ASP A 58 -3.06 2.20 16.45
N ASP A 59 -2.47 2.12 17.65
CA ASP A 59 -2.90 2.84 18.85
C ASP A 59 -2.81 4.36 18.63
N ALA A 60 -1.71 4.85 18.06
CA ALA A 60 -1.55 6.26 17.73
C ALA A 60 -2.59 6.75 16.70
N ARG A 61 -2.92 5.94 15.69
CA ARG A 61 -3.98 6.24 14.72
C ARG A 61 -5.36 6.28 15.38
N THR A 62 -5.65 5.30 16.23
CA THR A 62 -6.90 5.23 16.99
C THR A 62 -7.07 6.47 17.86
N TYR A 63 -6.04 6.82 18.62
CA TYR A 63 -6.03 8.04 19.43
C TYR A 63 -6.31 9.30 18.61
N GLN A 64 -5.66 9.45 17.45
CA GLN A 64 -5.88 10.60 16.58
C GLN A 64 -7.31 10.64 16.01
N ILE A 65 -7.85 9.48 15.62
CA ILE A 65 -9.22 9.37 15.10
C ILE A 65 -10.26 9.76 16.15
N GLU A 66 -10.06 9.34 17.40
CA GLU A 66 -10.97 9.61 18.51
C GLU A 66 -10.92 11.07 18.97
N ASN A 67 -9.73 11.68 18.94
CA ASN A 67 -9.56 13.04 19.44
C ASN A 67 -9.68 14.13 18.36
N ASP A 68 -9.23 13.86 17.12
CA ASP A 68 -9.31 14.82 16.00
C ASP A 68 -9.37 14.09 14.65
N PHE A 69 -10.51 13.52 14.34
CA PHE A 69 -10.74 12.85 13.06
C PHE A 69 -10.46 13.74 11.85
N LYS A 70 -10.85 15.03 11.92
CA LYS A 70 -10.65 15.97 10.81
C LYS A 70 -9.16 16.17 10.51
N LYS A 71 -8.35 16.32 11.53
CA LYS A 71 -6.90 16.42 11.39
C LYS A 71 -6.29 15.14 10.86
N TRP A 72 -6.70 13.97 11.40
CA TRP A 72 -6.20 12.69 10.94
C TRP A 72 -6.52 12.44 9.46
N ILE A 73 -7.75 12.69 9.03
CA ILE A 73 -8.15 12.47 7.64
C ILE A 73 -7.47 13.45 6.67
N SER A 74 -7.18 14.68 7.09
CA SER A 74 -6.49 15.67 6.27
C SER A 74 -5.05 15.28 5.90
N LEU A 75 -4.45 14.33 6.62
CA LEU A 75 -3.14 13.77 6.30
C LEU A 75 -3.19 12.79 5.11
N HIS A 76 -4.40 12.39 4.68
CA HIS A 76 -4.61 11.46 3.59
C HIS A 76 -5.10 12.20 2.35
N ARG A 77 -4.24 12.32 1.35
CA ARG A 77 -4.59 12.99 0.08
C ARG A 77 -4.96 11.93 -0.97
N PRO A 78 -6.21 11.89 -1.41
CA PRO A 78 -6.64 10.96 -2.45
C PRO A 78 -6.17 11.43 -3.83
N PHE A 79 -6.05 10.49 -4.74
CA PHE A 79 -5.97 10.78 -6.17
C PHE A 79 -7.40 10.89 -6.71
N ASN A 80 -7.84 12.10 -7.07
CA ASN A 80 -9.21 12.36 -7.50
C ASN A 80 -9.60 11.52 -8.74
N GLU A 81 -8.66 11.32 -9.66
CA GLU A 81 -8.84 10.48 -10.84
C GLU A 81 -9.15 9.03 -10.44
N VAL A 82 -8.50 8.51 -9.39
CA VAL A 82 -8.77 7.16 -8.88
C VAL A 82 -10.16 7.09 -8.24
N ILE A 83 -10.55 8.12 -7.47
CA ILE A 83 -11.91 8.20 -6.89
C ILE A 83 -12.96 8.18 -8.00
N ASN A 84 -12.78 9.01 -9.03
CA ASN A 84 -13.71 9.11 -10.16
C ASN A 84 -13.78 7.79 -10.93
N PHE A 85 -12.62 7.15 -11.16
CA PHE A 85 -12.56 5.84 -11.80
C PHE A 85 -13.29 4.76 -11.01
N ILE A 86 -13.13 4.71 -9.69
CA ILE A 86 -13.84 3.72 -8.85
C ILE A 86 -15.35 3.88 -9.00
N LYS A 87 -15.85 5.12 -8.96
CA LYS A 87 -17.28 5.41 -9.16
C LYS A 87 -17.73 5.01 -10.56
N TYR A 88 -16.96 5.34 -11.59
CA TYR A 88 -17.23 4.96 -12.97
C TYR A 88 -17.28 3.43 -13.16
N ALA A 89 -16.29 2.70 -12.64
CA ALA A 89 -16.24 1.24 -12.72
C ALA A 89 -17.43 0.59 -12.00
N LYS A 90 -17.82 1.09 -10.83
CA LYS A 90 -19.02 0.62 -10.12
C LYS A 90 -20.30 0.85 -10.93
N ASN A 91 -20.45 2.00 -11.56
CA ASN A 91 -21.59 2.30 -12.44
C ASN A 91 -21.64 1.38 -13.67
N LYS A 92 -20.48 0.84 -14.10
CA LYS A 92 -20.39 -0.19 -15.13
C LYS A 92 -20.63 -1.62 -14.62
N GLY A 93 -20.98 -1.79 -13.34
CA GLY A 93 -21.27 -3.08 -12.73
C GLY A 93 -20.04 -3.84 -12.22
N TYR A 94 -18.84 -3.23 -12.22
CA TYR A 94 -17.66 -3.87 -11.65
C TYR A 94 -17.68 -3.79 -10.11
N LYS A 95 -17.31 -4.91 -9.48
CA LYS A 95 -17.05 -4.95 -8.04
C LYS A 95 -15.63 -4.48 -7.75
N ILE A 96 -15.48 -3.67 -6.73
CA ILE A 96 -14.19 -3.13 -6.31
C ILE A 96 -13.76 -3.79 -5.01
N GLY A 97 -12.56 -4.37 -5.02
CA GLY A 97 -11.87 -4.86 -3.82
C GLY A 97 -10.67 -3.98 -3.51
N VAL A 98 -10.43 -3.72 -2.22
CA VAL A 98 -9.25 -2.99 -1.74
C VAL A 98 -8.43 -3.88 -0.83
N ILE A 99 -7.13 -4.01 -1.11
CA ILE A 99 -6.17 -4.77 -0.31
C ILE A 99 -5.04 -3.82 0.11
N SER A 100 -4.89 -3.57 1.41
CA SER A 100 -4.00 -2.55 1.96
C SER A 100 -3.00 -3.14 2.95
N THR A 101 -1.83 -2.52 3.07
CA THR A 101 -0.91 -2.72 4.20
C THR A 101 -1.27 -1.89 5.43
N LYS A 102 -2.31 -1.08 5.35
CA LYS A 102 -2.97 -0.43 6.49
C LYS A 102 -4.07 -1.36 7.01
N GLY A 103 -4.38 -1.33 8.31
CA GLY A 103 -5.48 -2.11 8.88
C GLY A 103 -6.82 -1.81 8.21
N LYS A 104 -7.69 -2.83 8.10
CA LYS A 104 -9.02 -2.74 7.45
C LYS A 104 -9.87 -1.60 8.00
N ALA A 105 -9.91 -1.46 9.34
CA ALA A 105 -10.71 -0.43 9.99
C ALA A 105 -10.29 0.99 9.56
N PHE A 106 -8.99 1.28 9.56
CA PHE A 106 -8.45 2.57 9.12
C PHE A 106 -8.67 2.80 7.63
N THR A 107 -8.45 1.77 6.81
CA THR A 107 -8.67 1.82 5.36
C THR A 107 -10.14 2.17 5.07
N SER A 108 -11.08 1.49 5.72
CA SER A 108 -12.52 1.73 5.54
C SER A 108 -12.92 3.15 5.97
N LYS A 109 -12.37 3.67 7.08
CA LYS A 109 -12.63 5.06 7.51
C LYS A 109 -12.13 6.10 6.49
N ILE A 110 -10.97 5.86 5.87
CA ILE A 110 -10.44 6.74 4.82
C ILE A 110 -11.36 6.69 3.60
N LEU A 111 -11.69 5.51 3.11
CA LEU A 111 -12.52 5.33 1.91
C LEU A 111 -13.91 5.93 2.09
N SER A 112 -14.57 5.70 3.23
CA SER A 112 -15.91 6.23 3.52
C SER A 112 -15.94 7.76 3.56
N ASN A 113 -14.86 8.39 4.04
CA ASN A 113 -14.76 9.86 4.02
C ASN A 113 -14.75 10.46 2.59
N TYR A 114 -14.35 9.67 1.60
CA TYR A 114 -14.39 10.05 0.18
C TYR A 114 -15.59 9.46 -0.57
N ASN A 115 -16.61 8.97 0.15
CA ASN A 115 -17.79 8.31 -0.40
C ASN A 115 -17.43 7.11 -1.32
N ILE A 116 -16.42 6.35 -0.92
CA ILE A 116 -16.02 5.11 -1.58
C ILE A 116 -16.37 3.94 -0.67
N PHE A 117 -17.23 3.05 -1.15
CA PHE A 117 -17.70 1.87 -0.45
C PHE A 117 -17.41 0.63 -1.31
N PRO A 118 -16.19 0.05 -1.23
CA PRO A 118 -15.85 -1.16 -1.96
C PRO A 118 -16.64 -2.35 -1.43
N GLU A 119 -16.85 -3.35 -2.26
CA GLU A 119 -17.48 -4.61 -1.86
C GLU A 119 -16.62 -5.42 -0.89
N LEU A 120 -15.31 -5.28 -1.01
CA LEU A 120 -14.34 -6.01 -0.19
C LEU A 120 -13.20 -5.07 0.25
N VAL A 121 -12.86 -5.13 1.54
CA VAL A 121 -11.70 -4.42 2.11
C VAL A 121 -10.89 -5.41 2.96
N PHE A 122 -9.60 -5.53 2.64
CA PHE A 122 -8.64 -6.33 3.37
C PHE A 122 -7.51 -5.42 3.89
N GLY A 123 -7.21 -5.53 5.17
CA GLY A 123 -6.06 -4.89 5.79
C GLY A 123 -4.87 -5.85 5.91
N TYR A 124 -3.77 -5.39 6.53
CA TYR A 124 -2.59 -6.22 6.75
C TYR A 124 -2.89 -7.48 7.58
N GLU A 125 -3.88 -7.41 8.46
CA GLU A 125 -4.34 -8.53 9.31
C GLU A 125 -4.94 -9.68 8.52
N SER A 126 -5.28 -9.46 7.27
CA SER A 126 -5.82 -10.49 6.37
C SER A 126 -4.75 -11.36 5.70
N GLY A 127 -3.47 -11.07 5.95
CA GLY A 127 -2.35 -11.81 5.41
C GLY A 127 -1.75 -11.24 4.12
N ALA A 128 -1.01 -12.06 3.41
CA ALA A 128 -0.31 -11.63 2.21
C ALA A 128 -1.29 -11.37 1.04
N LYS A 129 -1.03 -10.29 0.28
CA LYS A 129 -1.89 -9.90 -0.85
C LYS A 129 -2.09 -11.03 -1.87
N VAL A 130 -1.05 -11.82 -2.13
CA VAL A 130 -1.12 -12.93 -3.07
C VAL A 130 -2.10 -14.01 -2.61
N ASP A 131 -2.15 -14.31 -1.32
CA ASP A 131 -3.05 -15.32 -0.75
C ASP A 131 -4.50 -14.83 -0.75
N ILE A 132 -4.70 -13.55 -0.40
CA ILE A 132 -6.01 -12.90 -0.49
C ILE A 132 -6.53 -12.97 -1.92
N ILE A 133 -5.73 -12.62 -2.92
CA ILE A 133 -6.12 -12.65 -4.33
C ILE A 133 -6.37 -14.08 -4.81
N ALA A 134 -5.55 -15.05 -4.38
CA ALA A 134 -5.77 -16.46 -4.69
C ALA A 134 -7.11 -16.98 -4.16
N ASN A 135 -7.49 -16.61 -2.94
CA ASN A 135 -8.77 -16.97 -2.36
C ASN A 135 -9.95 -16.27 -3.08
N LEU A 136 -9.78 -14.98 -3.41
CA LEU A 136 -10.80 -14.24 -4.15
C LEU A 136 -11.03 -14.81 -5.55
N SER A 137 -9.99 -15.31 -6.22
CA SER A 137 -10.11 -15.89 -7.56
C SER A 137 -10.96 -17.16 -7.62
N LEU A 138 -11.27 -17.78 -6.48
CA LEU A 138 -12.19 -18.93 -6.40
C LEU A 138 -13.66 -18.51 -6.63
N ASN A 139 -14.01 -17.26 -6.28
CA ASN A 139 -15.38 -16.80 -6.29
C ASN A 139 -15.61 -15.57 -7.21
N TYR A 140 -14.55 -14.97 -7.70
CA TYR A 140 -14.60 -13.76 -8.52
C TYR A 140 -13.72 -13.89 -9.77
N ASN A 141 -14.24 -13.44 -10.90
CA ASN A 141 -13.43 -13.22 -12.10
C ASN A 141 -12.67 -11.90 -11.94
N ILE A 142 -11.41 -11.99 -11.48
CA ILE A 142 -10.58 -10.82 -11.23
C ILE A 142 -10.05 -10.27 -12.56
N ARG A 143 -10.59 -9.15 -13.01
CA ARG A 143 -10.19 -8.48 -14.26
C ARG A 143 -8.77 -7.93 -14.21
N GLY A 144 -8.34 -7.46 -13.06
CA GLY A 144 -6.99 -6.94 -12.87
C GLY A 144 -6.68 -6.56 -11.44
N PHE A 145 -5.40 -6.43 -11.15
CA PHE A 145 -4.88 -5.94 -9.89
C PHE A 145 -3.94 -4.76 -10.13
N VAL A 146 -4.28 -3.62 -9.52
CA VAL A 146 -3.51 -2.37 -9.60
C VAL A 146 -2.73 -2.19 -8.31
N GLU A 147 -1.42 -2.00 -8.42
CA GLU A 147 -0.50 -1.92 -7.28
C GLU A 147 0.68 -1.01 -7.63
N ASP A 148 1.24 -0.30 -6.69
CA ASP A 148 2.41 0.55 -6.88
C ASP A 148 3.74 -0.13 -6.50
N ARG A 149 3.71 -1.38 -6.06
CA ARG A 149 4.89 -2.16 -5.70
C ARG A 149 5.15 -3.29 -6.69
N ARG A 150 6.18 -3.10 -7.53
CA ARG A 150 6.59 -4.10 -8.53
C ARG A 150 6.78 -5.50 -7.94
N LYS A 151 7.40 -5.61 -6.74
CA LYS A 151 7.63 -6.90 -6.09
C LYS A 151 6.30 -7.63 -5.77
N THR A 152 5.28 -6.90 -5.33
CA THR A 152 3.95 -7.47 -5.08
C THR A 152 3.34 -8.06 -6.35
N LEU A 153 3.40 -7.31 -7.45
CA LEU A 153 2.92 -7.79 -8.76
C LEU A 153 3.71 -9.00 -9.25
N SER A 154 5.03 -9.00 -9.07
CA SER A 154 5.88 -10.15 -9.42
C SER A 154 5.50 -11.41 -8.62
N ASN A 155 5.24 -11.28 -7.33
CA ASN A 155 4.79 -12.39 -6.48
C ASN A 155 3.46 -12.97 -6.97
N ILE A 156 2.51 -12.12 -7.40
CA ILE A 156 1.23 -12.55 -7.97
C ILE A 156 1.46 -13.35 -9.26
N LEU A 157 2.35 -12.91 -10.13
CA LEU A 157 2.64 -13.60 -11.39
C LEU A 157 3.40 -14.92 -11.21
N GLN A 158 4.18 -15.05 -10.13
CA GLN A 158 4.91 -16.27 -9.80
C GLN A 158 4.03 -17.35 -9.14
N ASN A 159 2.92 -16.97 -8.51
CA ASN A 159 2.02 -17.90 -7.86
C ASN A 159 1.10 -18.58 -8.89
N THR A 160 1.05 -19.91 -8.87
CA THR A 160 0.29 -20.73 -9.84
C THR A 160 -1.20 -20.43 -9.87
N LYS A 161 -1.78 -20.01 -8.74
CA LYS A 161 -3.21 -19.69 -8.59
C LYS A 161 -3.57 -18.29 -9.08
N THR A 162 -2.59 -17.40 -9.24
CA THR A 162 -2.84 -15.98 -9.55
C THR A 162 -2.11 -15.49 -10.80
N LYS A 163 -1.22 -16.29 -11.40
CA LYS A 163 -0.38 -15.92 -12.56
C LYS A 163 -1.14 -15.49 -13.83
N PHE A 164 -2.46 -15.70 -13.88
CA PHE A 164 -3.32 -15.33 -14.99
C PHE A 164 -3.98 -13.96 -14.81
N ILE A 165 -3.84 -13.35 -13.63
CA ILE A 165 -4.45 -12.05 -13.33
C ILE A 165 -3.66 -10.94 -14.04
N ASN A 166 -4.36 -10.02 -14.67
CA ASN A 166 -3.74 -8.85 -15.27
C ASN A 166 -3.15 -7.96 -14.17
N CYS A 167 -1.85 -7.71 -14.24
CA CYS A 167 -1.11 -6.91 -13.27
C CYS A 167 -0.79 -5.53 -13.83
N TYR A 168 -1.10 -4.50 -13.07
CA TYR A 168 -0.87 -3.11 -13.46
C TYR A 168 -0.04 -2.39 -12.40
N LEU A 169 1.11 -1.82 -12.83
CA LEU A 169 1.94 -0.98 -11.98
C LEU A 169 1.45 0.47 -12.08
N ALA A 170 0.93 0.99 -10.98
CA ALA A 170 0.42 2.35 -10.89
C ALA A 170 1.58 3.36 -10.93
N GLU A 171 1.74 4.09 -12.05
CA GLU A 171 2.85 5.03 -12.23
C GLU A 171 2.83 6.20 -11.24
N TRP A 172 1.67 6.56 -10.76
CA TRP A 172 1.45 7.65 -9.78
C TRP A 172 1.69 7.24 -8.32
N GLY A 173 1.97 5.97 -8.06
CA GLY A 173 2.11 5.42 -6.71
C GLY A 173 3.48 5.64 -6.09
N TYR A 174 3.71 4.98 -4.96
CA TYR A 174 4.93 5.07 -4.16
C TYR A 174 6.00 4.11 -4.68
N LEU A 175 6.65 4.45 -5.80
CA LEU A 175 7.63 3.61 -6.49
C LEU A 175 8.91 4.37 -6.86
N LYS A 176 9.99 3.62 -7.12
CA LYS A 176 11.27 4.13 -7.62
C LYS A 176 11.22 4.23 -9.14
N ASN A 177 12.03 5.12 -9.72
CA ASN A 177 12.17 5.17 -11.19
C ASN A 177 12.63 3.82 -11.77
N THR A 178 13.50 3.11 -11.06
CA THR A 178 13.96 1.76 -11.43
C THR A 178 12.84 0.72 -11.46
N ASP A 179 11.76 0.92 -10.72
CA ASP A 179 10.62 -0.01 -10.71
C ASP A 179 9.85 0.00 -12.05
N LYS A 180 9.98 1.09 -12.83
CA LYS A 180 9.33 1.26 -14.14
C LYS A 180 10.14 0.68 -15.30
N ILE A 181 11.42 0.36 -15.07
CA ILE A 181 12.37 -0.08 -16.12
C ILE A 181 12.37 -1.60 -16.19
N ASN A 182 12.42 -2.16 -17.41
CA ASN A 182 12.49 -3.61 -17.64
C ASN A 182 11.40 -4.38 -16.87
N LEU A 183 10.16 -3.94 -17.02
CA LEU A 183 9.01 -4.62 -16.42
C LEU A 183 8.85 -6.02 -17.04
N PRO A 184 8.51 -7.04 -16.23
CA PRO A 184 8.06 -8.31 -16.76
C PRO A 184 6.92 -8.12 -17.77
N GLN A 185 6.91 -8.85 -18.87
CA GLN A 185 5.95 -8.71 -19.96
C GLN A 185 4.46 -8.69 -19.51
N LYS A 186 4.14 -9.38 -18.42
CA LYS A 186 2.78 -9.46 -17.85
C LYS A 186 2.44 -8.33 -16.86
N ILE A 187 3.38 -7.40 -16.60
CA ILE A 187 3.12 -6.21 -15.78
C ILE A 187 3.02 -5.01 -16.72
N ARG A 188 1.86 -4.40 -16.78
CA ARG A 188 1.62 -3.21 -17.60
C ARG A 188 1.80 -1.96 -16.75
N LEU A 189 2.56 -0.98 -17.25
CA LEU A 189 2.63 0.34 -16.61
C LEU A 189 1.31 1.06 -16.87
N LEU A 190 0.63 1.46 -15.79
CA LEU A 190 -0.65 2.16 -15.85
C LEU A 190 -0.45 3.63 -15.50
N LYS A 191 -0.81 4.51 -16.42
CA LYS A 191 -0.88 5.96 -16.18
C LYS A 191 -2.25 6.31 -15.60
N ILE A 192 -2.29 7.29 -14.69
CA ILE A 192 -3.54 7.68 -14.01
C ILE A 192 -4.64 8.11 -15.00
N LYS A 193 -4.25 8.74 -16.12
CA LYS A 193 -5.16 9.13 -17.19
C LYS A 193 -5.77 7.98 -18.00
N ASN A 194 -5.22 6.77 -17.85
CA ASN A 194 -5.61 5.56 -18.58
C ASN A 194 -6.39 4.57 -17.68
N LEU A 195 -6.89 5.01 -16.53
CA LEU A 195 -7.63 4.14 -15.62
C LEU A 195 -8.87 3.51 -16.26
N GLU A 196 -9.55 4.22 -17.15
CA GLU A 196 -10.76 3.72 -17.80
C GLU A 196 -10.48 2.53 -18.73
N ASP A 197 -9.25 2.37 -19.23
CA ASP A 197 -8.84 1.22 -20.05
C ASP A 197 -8.99 -0.12 -19.28
N LEU A 198 -8.99 -0.10 -17.95
CA LEU A 198 -9.17 -1.29 -17.11
C LEU A 198 -10.58 -1.91 -17.22
N VAL A 199 -11.56 -1.11 -17.61
CA VAL A 199 -12.97 -1.49 -17.74
C VAL A 199 -13.53 -1.25 -19.14
N ALA A 200 -12.68 -0.84 -20.06
CA ALA A 200 -12.97 -0.90 -21.49
C ALA A 200 -12.98 -2.37 -21.92
N ASN A 201 -13.96 -2.79 -22.67
CA ASN A 201 -14.23 -4.19 -23.07
C ASN A 201 -13.07 -4.86 -23.79
#